data_a340de2377fbf0e20e3cc20dea6bcedb
#
_entry.id   a340de2377fbf0e20e3cc20dea6bcedb
#
_cell.length_a   1.000
_cell.length_b   1.000
_cell.length_c   1.000
_cell.angle_alpha   90.00
_cell.angle_beta   90.00
_cell.angle_gamma   90.00
#
_symmetry.space_group_name_H-M   'P 1'
#
loop_
_entity.id
_entity.type
_entity.pdbx_description
1 polymer ?
#
loop_
_entity_poly.entity_id
_entity_poly.type
_entity_poly.pdbx_seq_one_letter_code
_entity_poly.pdbx_strand_id
1 'polypeptide(L)'
;MWAYLIREGIVYDMSVQFEELVKGAVTAYGKRREQTVAARQQSDQMQKRAAARFGQIAESFIIPTFNKAAELLKQSCAVEIHRHEYTEERPFVLSVDMVIAEKPGVQNRRLRQPSPKLEICLKKRSFRVVIFTENLRDAKLQLEEMEISELDSE
;
A
#
# COMPACT_ATOMS: atom_id res chain seq x y z
N MET A 1 -1.71 17.21 69.95
CA MET A 1 -0.42 16.68 69.42
C MET A 1 -0.52 15.36 68.66
N TRP A 2 -1.68 14.70 68.59
CA TRP A 2 -1.86 13.41 67.86
C TRP A 2 -2.26 13.57 66.37
N ALA A 3 -2.80 14.70 66.00
CA ALA A 3 -3.27 14.93 64.62
C ALA A 3 -2.12 15.17 63.62
N TYR A 4 -0.92 15.51 64.05
CA TYR A 4 0.23 15.80 63.18
C TYR A 4 0.98 14.53 62.75
N LEU A 5 1.08 13.53 63.62
CA LEU A 5 1.81 12.28 63.32
C LEU A 5 1.08 11.38 62.29
N ILE A 6 -0.26 11.43 62.28
CA ILE A 6 -1.07 10.69 61.30
C ILE A 6 -0.94 11.33 59.92
N ARG A 7 -0.77 12.65 59.84
CA ARG A 7 -0.60 13.37 58.57
C ARG A 7 0.73 13.05 57.87
N GLU A 8 1.81 12.93 58.61
CA GLU A 8 3.13 12.65 58.01
C GLU A 8 3.23 11.22 57.49
N GLY A 9 2.69 10.24 58.20
CA GLY A 9 2.70 8.84 57.74
C GLY A 9 1.84 8.61 56.49
N ILE A 10 0.66 9.22 56.43
CA ILE A 10 -0.24 9.11 55.29
C ILE A 10 0.33 9.84 54.06
N VAL A 11 0.92 11.02 54.26
CA VAL A 11 1.55 11.79 53.21
C VAL A 11 2.78 11.08 52.65
N TYR A 12 3.57 10.45 53.53
CA TYR A 12 4.76 9.70 53.12
C TYR A 12 4.39 8.43 52.34
N ASP A 13 3.38 7.70 52.76
CA ASP A 13 2.89 6.50 52.08
C ASP A 13 2.27 6.85 50.71
N MET A 14 1.48 7.93 50.62
CA MET A 14 0.95 8.43 49.35
C MET A 14 2.05 8.88 48.41
N SER A 15 3.13 9.47 48.87
CA SER A 15 4.23 9.90 47.99
C SER A 15 5.00 8.71 47.39
N VAL A 16 5.24 7.67 48.16
CA VAL A 16 5.88 6.44 47.71
C VAL A 16 5.01 5.71 46.67
N GLN A 17 3.71 5.58 46.97
CA GLN A 17 2.77 4.97 46.03
C GLN A 17 2.66 5.77 44.71
N PHE A 18 2.69 7.10 44.78
CA PHE A 18 2.66 7.96 43.61
C PHE A 18 3.93 7.79 42.77
N GLU A 19 5.12 7.74 43.41
CA GLU A 19 6.37 7.49 42.67
C GLU A 19 6.38 6.14 41.96
N GLU A 20 5.89 5.08 42.60
CA GLU A 20 5.78 3.76 42.01
C GLU A 20 4.83 3.74 40.80
N LEU A 21 3.68 4.41 40.93
CA LEU A 21 2.75 4.58 39.80
C LEU A 21 3.37 5.32 38.64
N VAL A 22 4.08 6.42 38.91
CA VAL A 22 4.76 7.19 37.88
C VAL A 22 5.87 6.36 37.20
N LYS A 23 6.71 5.66 37.97
CA LYS A 23 7.74 4.77 37.43
C LYS A 23 7.12 3.66 36.58
N GLY A 24 6.03 3.06 37.05
CA GLY A 24 5.29 2.05 36.31
C GLY A 24 4.71 2.60 34.98
N ALA A 25 4.13 3.78 35.01
CA ALA A 25 3.57 4.43 33.82
C ALA A 25 4.67 4.79 32.80
N VAL A 26 5.80 5.34 33.25
CA VAL A 26 6.95 5.67 32.38
C VAL A 26 7.52 4.41 31.74
N THR A 27 7.67 3.34 32.52
CA THR A 27 8.18 2.05 32.00
C THR A 27 7.22 1.44 30.98
N ALA A 28 5.92 1.47 31.26
CA ALA A 28 4.89 0.98 30.34
C ALA A 28 4.86 1.80 29.05
N TYR A 29 5.01 3.11 29.14
CA TYR A 29 5.10 4.00 27.98
C TYR A 29 6.34 3.69 27.14
N GLY A 30 7.51 3.51 27.75
CA GLY A 30 8.76 3.12 27.08
C GLY A 30 8.59 1.83 26.29
N LYS A 31 8.07 0.77 26.94
CA LYS A 31 7.80 -0.52 26.29
C LYS A 31 6.85 -0.40 25.10
N ARG A 32 5.75 0.35 25.25
CA ARG A 32 4.80 0.58 24.15
C ARG A 32 5.44 1.31 22.99
N ARG A 33 6.28 2.30 23.27
CA ARG A 33 7.01 3.05 22.24
C ARG A 33 7.98 2.14 21.47
N GLU A 34 8.75 1.32 22.18
CA GLU A 34 9.66 0.34 21.56
C GLU A 34 8.91 -0.66 20.68
N GLN A 35 7.81 -1.22 21.19
CA GLN A 35 6.96 -2.13 20.43
C GLN A 35 6.39 -1.46 19.16
N THR A 36 5.96 -0.20 19.26
CA THR A 36 5.45 0.54 18.12
C THR A 36 6.54 0.80 17.07
N VAL A 37 7.75 1.14 17.50
CA VAL A 37 8.89 1.35 16.59
C VAL A 37 9.27 0.03 15.92
N ALA A 38 9.37 -1.06 16.67
CA ALA A 38 9.68 -2.38 16.11
C ALA A 38 8.63 -2.85 15.10
N ALA A 39 7.34 -2.67 15.43
CA ALA A 39 6.25 -3.01 14.52
C ALA A 39 6.28 -2.19 13.22
N ARG A 40 6.60 -0.89 13.30
CA ARG A 40 6.78 -0.03 12.11
C ARG A 40 7.95 -0.51 11.25
N GLN A 41 9.10 -0.78 11.85
CA GLN A 41 10.27 -1.28 11.14
C GLN A 41 10.00 -2.60 10.43
N GLN A 42 9.30 -3.52 11.09
CA GLN A 42 8.88 -4.79 10.49
C GLN A 42 7.93 -4.58 9.32
N SER A 43 6.92 -3.71 9.49
CA SER A 43 5.99 -3.35 8.41
C SER A 43 6.72 -2.75 7.20
N ASP A 44 7.66 -1.83 7.43
CA ASP A 44 8.44 -1.20 6.36
C ASP A 44 9.32 -2.21 5.61
N GLN A 45 9.90 -3.18 6.34
CA GLN A 45 10.68 -4.26 5.72
C GLN A 45 9.79 -5.17 4.86
N MET A 46 8.61 -5.54 5.36
CA MET A 46 7.66 -6.34 4.59
C MET A 46 7.20 -5.60 3.33
N GLN A 47 6.93 -4.29 3.44
CA GLN A 47 6.56 -3.48 2.29
C GLN A 47 7.67 -3.43 1.23
N LYS A 48 8.93 -3.23 1.64
CA LYS A 48 10.07 -3.24 0.73
C LYS A 48 10.23 -4.57 0.01
N ARG A 49 10.05 -5.69 0.72
CA ARG A 49 10.12 -7.04 0.13
C ARG A 49 8.99 -7.26 -0.88
N ALA A 50 7.76 -6.93 -0.51
CA ALA A 50 6.62 -7.05 -1.40
C ALA A 50 6.76 -6.16 -2.65
N ALA A 51 7.27 -4.94 -2.49
CA ALA A 51 7.54 -4.04 -3.58
C ALA A 51 8.61 -4.59 -4.55
N ALA A 52 9.70 -5.10 -4.01
CA ALA A 52 10.76 -5.72 -4.82
C ALA A 52 10.23 -6.95 -5.58
N ARG A 53 9.41 -7.78 -4.93
CA ARG A 53 8.79 -8.95 -5.56
C ARG A 53 7.82 -8.56 -6.65
N PHE A 54 6.94 -7.61 -6.39
CA PHE A 54 6.04 -7.08 -7.42
C PHE A 54 6.81 -6.53 -8.63
N GLY A 55 7.91 -5.80 -8.40
CA GLY A 55 8.78 -5.31 -9.46
C GLY A 55 9.34 -6.44 -10.32
N GLN A 56 9.80 -7.53 -9.72
CA GLN A 56 10.28 -8.70 -10.46
C GLN A 56 9.18 -9.34 -11.31
N ILE A 57 7.98 -9.52 -10.74
CA ILE A 57 6.83 -10.07 -11.45
C ILE A 57 6.38 -9.14 -12.59
N ALA A 58 6.40 -7.83 -12.35
CA ALA A 58 6.07 -6.85 -13.37
C ALA A 58 6.99 -6.97 -14.58
N GLU A 59 8.30 -7.10 -14.37
CA GLU A 59 9.29 -7.23 -15.45
C GLU A 59 9.23 -8.60 -16.13
N SER A 60 9.08 -9.68 -15.38
CA SER A 60 9.17 -11.04 -15.93
C SER A 60 7.87 -11.54 -16.56
N PHE A 61 6.72 -11.04 -16.11
CA PHE A 61 5.42 -11.55 -16.51
C PHE A 61 4.44 -10.48 -16.98
N ILE A 62 4.18 -9.42 -16.18
CA ILE A 62 3.10 -8.48 -16.50
C ILE A 62 3.42 -7.68 -17.76
N ILE A 63 4.58 -7.05 -17.82
CA ILE A 63 4.99 -6.23 -18.97
C ILE A 63 5.11 -7.07 -20.26
N PRO A 64 5.75 -8.26 -20.27
CA PRO A 64 5.74 -9.12 -21.43
C PRO A 64 4.36 -9.54 -21.90
N THR A 65 3.43 -9.81 -20.95
CA THR A 65 2.05 -10.16 -21.29
C THR A 65 1.31 -8.97 -21.91
N PHE A 66 1.47 -7.78 -21.36
CA PHE A 66 0.89 -6.55 -21.93
C PHE A 66 1.46 -6.23 -23.30
N ASN A 67 2.76 -6.43 -23.52
CA ASN A 67 3.39 -6.28 -24.82
C ASN A 67 2.82 -7.25 -25.86
N LYS A 68 2.60 -8.51 -25.50
CA LYS A 68 1.94 -9.48 -26.38
C LYS A 68 0.50 -9.03 -26.73
N ALA A 69 -0.24 -8.56 -25.74
CA ALA A 69 -1.59 -8.02 -25.99
C ALA A 69 -1.54 -6.77 -26.89
N ALA A 70 -0.60 -5.88 -26.68
CA ALA A 70 -0.39 -4.70 -27.52
C ALA A 70 -0.10 -5.07 -28.98
N GLU A 71 0.74 -6.07 -29.23
CA GLU A 71 1.02 -6.54 -30.60
C GLU A 71 -0.24 -7.10 -31.26
N LEU A 72 -1.09 -7.84 -30.56
CA LEU A 72 -2.37 -8.33 -31.08
C LEU A 72 -3.34 -7.20 -31.43
N LEU A 73 -3.33 -6.12 -30.64
CA LEU A 73 -4.23 -4.96 -30.83
C LEU A 73 -3.68 -3.93 -31.80
N LYS A 74 -2.43 -4.02 -32.20
CA LYS A 74 -1.69 -3.04 -33.00
C LYS A 74 -2.38 -2.63 -34.30
N GLN A 75 -3.13 -3.51 -34.92
CA GLN A 75 -3.86 -3.20 -36.15
C GLN A 75 -5.06 -2.28 -35.89
N SER A 76 -5.73 -2.41 -34.74
CA SER A 76 -6.99 -1.75 -34.44
C SER A 76 -6.83 -0.58 -33.48
N CYS A 77 -5.91 -0.64 -32.55
CA CYS A 77 -5.76 0.32 -31.45
C CYS A 77 -4.31 0.76 -31.27
N ALA A 78 -4.12 1.90 -30.61
CA ALA A 78 -2.86 2.25 -29.98
C ALA A 78 -2.88 1.74 -28.54
N VAL A 79 -1.80 1.13 -28.09
CA VAL A 79 -1.68 0.62 -26.72
C VAL A 79 -0.47 1.26 -26.07
N GLU A 80 -0.68 1.84 -24.90
CA GLU A 80 0.36 2.43 -24.09
C GLU A 80 0.47 1.65 -22.77
N ILE A 81 1.70 1.33 -22.37
CA ILE A 81 1.99 0.61 -21.14
C ILE A 81 2.78 1.54 -20.24
N HIS A 82 2.23 1.82 -19.06
CA HIS A 82 2.87 2.69 -18.09
C HIS A 82 3.24 1.90 -16.84
N ARG A 83 4.42 2.19 -16.32
CA ARG A 83 4.89 1.70 -15.05
C ARG A 83 4.91 2.85 -14.06
N HIS A 84 4.24 2.66 -12.94
CA HIS A 84 4.24 3.62 -11.84
C HIS A 84 5.13 3.10 -10.74
N GLU A 85 6.24 3.79 -10.55
CA GLU A 85 7.20 3.47 -9.51
C GLU A 85 6.89 4.26 -8.23
N TYR A 86 7.51 3.79 -7.15
CA TYR A 86 7.51 4.49 -5.88
C TYR A 86 8.07 5.90 -6.04
N THR A 87 7.30 6.89 -5.63
CA THR A 87 7.77 8.27 -5.45
C THR A 87 7.55 8.69 -4.00
N GLU A 88 8.30 9.69 -3.51
CA GLU A 88 8.11 10.24 -2.17
C GLU A 88 6.69 10.78 -1.97
N GLU A 89 6.08 11.34 -3.02
CA GLU A 89 4.71 11.85 -3.03
C GLU A 89 3.65 10.73 -3.03
N ARG A 90 3.97 9.57 -3.60
CA ARG A 90 3.11 8.39 -3.65
C ARG A 90 3.86 7.16 -3.15
N PRO A 91 4.24 7.16 -1.89
CA PRO A 91 4.98 6.07 -1.32
C PRO A 91 4.11 4.81 -1.31
N PHE A 92 4.29 3.87 -2.20
CA PHE A 92 3.59 2.57 -2.22
C PHE A 92 2.51 2.37 -3.30
N VAL A 93 2.46 3.18 -4.34
CA VAL A 93 1.69 2.80 -5.52
C VAL A 93 2.68 2.21 -6.53
N LEU A 94 2.86 0.90 -6.46
CA LEU A 94 3.49 0.15 -7.52
C LEU A 94 2.38 -0.39 -8.39
N SER A 95 2.31 0.06 -9.63
CA SER A 95 1.35 -0.47 -10.58
C SER A 95 1.93 -0.49 -11.99
N VAL A 96 1.39 -1.39 -12.78
CA VAL A 96 1.59 -1.41 -14.23
C VAL A 96 0.21 -1.30 -14.85
N ASP A 97 0.02 -0.35 -15.75
CA ASP A 97 -1.23 -0.20 -16.47
C ASP A 97 -1.02 -0.25 -17.99
N MET A 98 -2.04 -0.78 -18.63
CA MET A 98 -2.17 -0.80 -20.07
C MET A 98 -3.39 0.03 -20.46
N VAL A 99 -3.17 1.06 -21.26
CA VAL A 99 -4.21 1.95 -21.77
C VAL A 99 -4.41 1.66 -23.25
N ILE A 100 -5.67 1.44 -23.65
CA ILE A 100 -6.02 1.19 -25.05
C ILE A 100 -6.63 2.46 -25.62
N ALA A 101 -5.92 3.11 -26.54
CA ALA A 101 -6.32 4.35 -27.17
C ALA A 101 -6.76 4.13 -28.62
N GLU A 102 -7.62 4.98 -29.12
CA GLU A 102 -7.94 5.00 -30.56
C GLU A 102 -6.69 5.44 -31.36
N LYS A 103 -6.48 4.84 -32.52
CA LYS A 103 -5.41 5.28 -33.41
C LYS A 103 -5.58 6.75 -33.82
N PRO A 104 -4.51 7.55 -33.81
CA PRO A 104 -4.56 8.90 -34.33
C PRO A 104 -4.92 8.87 -35.82
N GLY A 105 -6.05 9.44 -36.18
CA GLY A 105 -6.60 9.48 -37.54
C GLY A 105 -8.06 9.05 -37.65
N VAL A 106 -8.60 8.32 -36.70
CA VAL A 106 -10.02 7.98 -36.59
C VAL A 106 -10.66 8.94 -35.59
N GLN A 107 -10.54 10.25 -35.81
CA GLN A 107 -11.17 11.24 -34.94
C GLN A 107 -12.66 11.35 -35.26
N ASN A 108 -13.47 10.57 -34.58
CA ASN A 108 -14.83 10.96 -34.31
C ASN A 108 -14.83 12.07 -33.25
N ARG A 109 -14.83 13.31 -33.69
CA ARG A 109 -14.74 14.55 -32.88
C ARG A 109 -15.80 14.72 -31.80
N ARG A 110 -16.73 13.75 -31.61
CA ARG A 110 -17.93 13.98 -30.80
C ARG A 110 -17.93 13.42 -29.39
N LEU A 111 -16.99 12.51 -29.03
CA LEU A 111 -16.96 11.96 -27.69
C LEU A 111 -15.49 11.68 -27.31
N ARG A 112 -14.92 12.50 -26.45
CA ARG A 112 -13.73 12.08 -25.67
C ARG A 112 -14.22 11.02 -24.68
N GLN A 113 -14.31 9.80 -25.13
CA GLN A 113 -14.55 8.68 -24.23
C GLN A 113 -13.24 8.36 -23.52
N PRO A 114 -13.27 8.11 -22.21
CA PRO A 114 -12.07 7.66 -21.50
C PRO A 114 -11.59 6.35 -22.14
N SER A 115 -10.29 6.27 -22.38
CA SER A 115 -9.67 5.07 -22.94
C SER A 115 -9.79 3.91 -21.95
N PRO A 116 -10.17 2.70 -22.39
CA PRO A 116 -10.15 1.52 -21.53
C PRO A 116 -8.78 1.33 -20.93
N LYS A 117 -8.74 1.02 -19.63
CA LYS A 117 -7.51 0.83 -18.86
C LYS A 117 -7.58 -0.48 -18.10
N LEU A 118 -6.51 -1.25 -18.15
CA LEU A 118 -6.27 -2.38 -17.27
C LEU A 118 -5.08 -2.04 -16.38
N GLU A 119 -5.26 -2.11 -15.07
CA GLU A 119 -4.23 -1.78 -14.09
C GLU A 119 -4.02 -2.94 -13.13
N ILE A 120 -2.77 -3.32 -12.95
CA ILE A 120 -2.34 -4.31 -11.95
C ILE A 120 -1.51 -3.57 -10.92
N CYS A 121 -1.95 -3.55 -9.68
CA CYS A 121 -1.27 -2.80 -8.63
C CYS A 121 -1.07 -3.61 -7.33
N LEU A 122 0.01 -3.31 -6.62
CA LEU A 122 0.28 -3.83 -5.29
C LEU A 122 -0.42 -2.96 -4.23
N LYS A 123 -1.32 -3.55 -3.47
CA LYS A 123 -2.08 -2.87 -2.42
C LYS A 123 -1.23 -2.65 -1.17
N LYS A 124 -1.09 -1.42 -0.73
CA LYS A 124 -0.17 -0.98 0.32
C LYS A 124 -0.25 -1.76 1.64
N ARG A 125 -1.45 -2.06 2.12
CA ARG A 125 -1.62 -2.61 3.48
C ARG A 125 -1.75 -4.12 3.53
N SER A 126 -2.28 -4.71 2.50
CA SER A 126 -2.52 -6.16 2.43
C SER A 126 -1.39 -6.91 1.74
N PHE A 127 -0.47 -6.22 1.06
CA PHE A 127 0.56 -6.82 0.20
C PHE A 127 -0.02 -7.72 -0.89
N ARG A 128 -1.28 -7.49 -1.25
CA ARG A 128 -2.00 -8.23 -2.29
C ARG A 128 -1.92 -7.49 -3.59
N VAL A 129 -1.89 -8.24 -4.67
CA VAL A 129 -2.01 -7.72 -6.02
C VAL A 129 -3.48 -7.62 -6.39
N VAL A 130 -3.86 -6.50 -6.94
CA VAL A 130 -5.24 -6.21 -7.33
C VAL A 130 -5.27 -5.83 -8.79
N ILE A 131 -6.19 -6.43 -9.52
CA ILE A 131 -6.42 -6.16 -10.93
C ILE A 131 -7.67 -5.29 -11.05
N PHE A 132 -7.52 -4.15 -11.69
CA PHE A 132 -8.60 -3.22 -11.97
C PHE A 132 -8.79 -3.05 -13.46
N THR A 133 -10.03 -2.92 -13.86
CA THR A 133 -10.39 -2.42 -15.19
C THR A 133 -11.19 -1.13 -15.07
N GLU A 134 -10.93 -0.21 -15.98
CA GLU A 134 -11.69 1.02 -16.12
C GLU A 134 -12.27 1.03 -17.53
N ASN A 135 -13.59 0.95 -17.62
CA ASN A 135 -14.33 0.93 -18.87
C ASN A 135 -14.93 2.30 -19.17
N LEU A 136 -15.28 2.48 -20.44
CA LEU A 136 -15.85 3.71 -21.04
C LEU A 136 -17.07 4.32 -20.33
N ARG A 137 -17.73 3.62 -19.42
CA ARG A 137 -18.99 4.06 -18.83
C ARG A 137 -19.00 4.19 -17.32
N ASP A 138 -18.08 3.56 -16.61
CA ASP A 138 -18.20 3.43 -15.17
C ASP A 138 -16.89 3.40 -14.41
N ALA A 139 -17.06 3.54 -13.10
CA ALA A 139 -16.05 3.48 -12.09
C ALA A 139 -15.07 2.31 -12.26
N LYS A 140 -13.86 2.53 -11.80
CA LYS A 140 -12.81 1.53 -11.66
C LYS A 140 -13.35 0.27 -10.97
N LEU A 141 -13.43 -0.82 -11.72
CA LEU A 141 -13.94 -2.11 -11.25
C LEU A 141 -12.77 -3.00 -10.84
N GLN A 142 -12.82 -3.50 -9.62
CA GLN A 142 -11.87 -4.52 -9.18
C GLN A 142 -12.31 -5.87 -9.76
N LEU A 143 -11.42 -6.50 -10.54
CA LEU A 143 -11.67 -7.81 -11.13
C LEU A 143 -11.25 -8.93 -10.19
N GLU A 144 -10.06 -8.80 -9.61
CA GLU A 144 -9.46 -9.85 -8.81
C GLU A 144 -8.53 -9.27 -7.75
N GLU A 145 -8.35 -10.00 -6.64
CA GLU A 145 -7.37 -9.73 -5.59
C GLU A 145 -6.73 -11.05 -5.19
N MET A 146 -5.39 -11.13 -5.33
CA MET A 146 -4.63 -12.34 -5.04
C MET A 146 -3.40 -12.04 -4.20
N GLU A 147 -2.88 -13.05 -3.52
CA GLU A 147 -1.60 -12.92 -2.83
C GLU A 147 -0.44 -12.88 -3.84
N ILE A 148 0.60 -12.13 -3.50
CA ILE A 148 1.75 -11.97 -4.40
C ILE A 148 2.46 -13.31 -4.69
N SER A 149 2.34 -14.29 -3.79
CA SER A 149 2.86 -15.65 -3.94
C SER A 149 2.10 -16.47 -4.98
N GLU A 150 0.84 -16.16 -5.25
CA GLU A 150 0.00 -16.88 -6.21
C GLU A 150 0.39 -16.56 -7.66
N LEU A 151 1.03 -15.41 -7.88
CA LEU A 151 1.53 -15.04 -9.21
C LEU A 151 2.78 -15.83 -9.67
N ASP A 152 3.37 -16.62 -8.79
CA ASP A 152 4.56 -17.43 -9.09
C ASP A 152 4.24 -18.90 -9.44
N SER A 153 2.98 -19.31 -9.34
CA SER A 153 2.58 -20.73 -9.36
C SER A 153 2.16 -21.25 -10.75
N GLU A 154 2.42 -20.52 -11.81
CA GLU A 154 2.34 -20.95 -13.20
C GLU A 154 3.73 -20.80 -13.87
#